data_39d6ee0567367b52dd4de992dfcaeb04
#
_entry.id   39d6ee0567367b52dd4de992dfcaeb04
#
_cell.length_a   1.000
_cell.length_b   1.000
_cell.length_c   1.000
_cell.angle_alpha   90.00
_cell.angle_beta   90.00
_cell.angle_gamma   90.00
#
_symmetry.space_group_name_H-M   'P 1'
#
loop_
_entity.id
_entity.type
_entity.pdbx_description
1 polymer ?
#
loop_
_entity_poly.entity_id
_entity_poly.type
_entity_poly.pdbx_seq_one_letter_code
_entity_poly.pdbx_strand_id
1 'polypeptide(L)'
;MELEQVQVQEPEDEKANRGALEGKRVAVLMTDGVEQVEYTQPRSFLEQHGAEVILISPKAVGEQVQGMNHDDMGDTFRVEMNVNDARPGDFDALLLPGGEKNPLELRKSAESIAFIRDFYAEDKPIAAICHAPWVLIDAGIAESKSLTSWPDIQDDMKNAGAEWSDQEVVIDEKLITSRKPDDIPAFNDALMKAMMISPDMADMGPSS
;
A
#
# COMPACT_ATOMS: atom_id res chain seq x y z
N MET A 1 -34.61 -14.70 32.09
CA MET A 1 -33.70 -13.56 31.97
C MET A 1 -33.14 -13.62 30.53
N GLU A 2 -33.85 -12.98 29.59
CA GLU A 2 -33.44 -12.93 28.20
C GLU A 2 -32.27 -11.95 28.05
N LEU A 3 -31.19 -12.41 27.48
CA LEU A 3 -30.05 -11.55 27.13
C LEU A 3 -30.47 -10.75 25.90
N GLU A 4 -30.73 -9.46 26.09
CA GLU A 4 -30.86 -8.51 24.98
C GLU A 4 -29.56 -8.51 24.16
N GLN A 5 -29.66 -8.99 22.92
CA GLN A 5 -28.58 -8.83 21.95
C GLN A 5 -28.49 -7.35 21.60
N VAL A 6 -27.45 -6.68 22.08
CA VAL A 6 -27.09 -5.33 21.65
C VAL A 6 -26.69 -5.45 20.18
N GLN A 7 -27.58 -5.06 19.28
CA GLN A 7 -27.24 -4.86 17.88
C GLN A 7 -26.34 -3.63 17.78
N VAL A 8 -25.04 -3.85 17.60
CA VAL A 8 -24.10 -2.80 17.22
C VAL A 8 -24.49 -2.39 15.80
N GLN A 9 -25.12 -1.23 15.66
CA GLN A 9 -25.37 -0.64 14.33
C GLN A 9 -24.02 -0.20 13.76
N GLU A 10 -23.63 -0.83 12.65
CA GLU A 10 -22.49 -0.37 11.86
C GLU A 10 -22.76 1.07 11.37
N PRO A 11 -21.74 1.95 11.35
CA PRO A 11 -21.86 3.31 10.83
C PRO A 11 -22.43 3.30 9.40
N GLU A 12 -23.29 4.25 9.08
CA GLU A 12 -23.93 4.34 7.77
C GLU A 12 -22.92 4.53 6.63
N ASP A 13 -21.78 5.16 6.92
CA ASP A 13 -20.67 5.38 5.98
C ASP A 13 -19.97 4.07 5.58
N GLU A 14 -19.86 3.09 6.48
CA GLU A 14 -19.31 1.76 6.16
C GLU A 14 -20.26 0.97 5.25
N LYS A 15 -21.56 1.09 5.45
CA LYS A 15 -22.56 0.45 4.57
C LYS A 15 -22.56 1.05 3.17
N ALA A 16 -22.37 2.35 3.05
CA ALA A 16 -22.36 3.07 1.76
C ALA A 16 -21.16 2.69 0.89
N ASN A 17 -20.05 2.28 1.50
CA ASN A 17 -18.80 1.96 0.80
C ASN A 17 -18.60 0.46 0.50
N ARG A 18 -19.51 -0.42 0.95
CA ARG A 18 -19.45 -1.84 0.59
C ARG A 18 -19.59 -1.98 -0.93
N GLY A 19 -18.58 -2.58 -1.57
CA GLY A 19 -18.53 -2.72 -3.02
C GLY A 19 -18.00 -1.49 -3.78
N ALA A 20 -17.53 -0.45 -3.07
CA ALA A 20 -16.95 0.74 -3.72
C ALA A 20 -15.72 0.42 -4.60
N LEU A 21 -15.05 -0.70 -4.31
CA LEU A 21 -13.89 -1.19 -5.04
C LEU A 21 -14.18 -2.47 -5.83
N GLU A 22 -15.45 -2.78 -6.09
CA GLU A 22 -15.83 -3.96 -6.87
C GLU A 22 -15.18 -3.92 -8.26
N GLY A 23 -14.55 -5.02 -8.67
CA GLY A 23 -13.82 -5.13 -9.92
C GLY A 23 -12.43 -4.49 -9.93
N LYS A 24 -12.01 -3.84 -8.83
CA LYS A 24 -10.67 -3.29 -8.67
C LYS A 24 -9.69 -4.37 -8.21
N ARG A 25 -8.45 -4.30 -8.71
CA ARG A 25 -7.37 -5.22 -8.37
C ARG A 25 -6.21 -4.45 -7.76
N VAL A 26 -5.73 -4.90 -6.61
CA VAL A 26 -4.60 -4.30 -5.89
C VAL A 26 -3.45 -5.30 -5.82
N ALA A 27 -2.29 -4.88 -6.31
CA ALA A 27 -1.05 -5.61 -6.09
C ALA A 27 -0.48 -5.24 -4.71
N VAL A 28 -0.09 -6.23 -3.92
CA VAL A 28 0.74 -6.02 -2.72
C VAL A 28 2.09 -6.63 -2.99
N LEU A 29 3.12 -5.79 -3.08
CA LEU A 29 4.49 -6.26 -3.28
C LEU A 29 5.23 -6.33 -1.95
N MET A 30 5.63 -7.54 -1.56
CA MET A 30 6.34 -7.78 -0.32
C MET A 30 7.16 -9.07 -0.33
N THR A 31 8.10 -9.16 0.60
CA THR A 31 8.92 -10.35 0.86
C THR A 31 9.11 -10.56 2.37
N ASP A 32 10.01 -11.46 2.76
CA ASP A 32 10.25 -11.81 4.16
C ASP A 32 10.61 -10.59 5.02
N GLY A 33 10.09 -10.57 6.24
CA GLY A 33 10.31 -9.49 7.19
C GLY A 33 9.33 -8.34 7.08
N VAL A 34 8.20 -8.53 6.36
CA VAL A 34 7.10 -7.57 6.31
C VAL A 34 6.46 -7.41 7.70
N GLU A 35 6.17 -6.18 8.10
CA GLU A 35 5.35 -5.93 9.30
C GLU A 35 3.93 -6.43 9.02
N GLN A 36 3.52 -7.47 9.74
CA GLN A 36 2.31 -8.25 9.45
C GLN A 36 1.05 -7.39 9.38
N VAL A 37 0.87 -6.49 10.34
CA VAL A 37 -0.32 -5.65 10.45
C VAL A 37 -0.46 -4.68 9.26
N GLU A 38 0.65 -4.24 8.68
CA GLU A 38 0.69 -3.33 7.53
C GLU A 38 0.31 -4.02 6.21
N TYR A 39 0.29 -5.34 6.21
CA TYR A 39 -0.27 -6.14 5.14
C TYR A 39 -1.71 -6.58 5.43
N THR A 40 -1.95 -7.18 6.60
CA THR A 40 -3.21 -7.86 6.89
C THR A 40 -4.38 -6.90 7.06
N GLN A 41 -4.18 -5.75 7.69
CA GLN A 41 -5.26 -4.76 7.87
C GLN A 41 -5.64 -4.05 6.58
N PRO A 42 -4.69 -3.50 5.77
CA PRO A 42 -5.04 -2.93 4.47
C PRO A 42 -5.66 -3.95 3.52
N ARG A 43 -5.13 -5.18 3.47
CA ARG A 43 -5.73 -6.25 2.66
C ARG A 43 -7.18 -6.51 3.05
N SER A 44 -7.44 -6.74 4.34
CA SER A 44 -8.79 -6.98 4.84
C SER A 44 -9.74 -5.82 4.54
N PHE A 45 -9.27 -4.58 4.73
CA PHE A 45 -10.05 -3.38 4.42
C PHE A 45 -10.43 -3.33 2.93
N LEU A 46 -9.47 -3.50 2.03
CA LEU A 46 -9.70 -3.45 0.59
C LEU A 46 -10.65 -4.57 0.11
N GLU A 47 -10.47 -5.80 0.62
CA GLU A 47 -11.32 -6.95 0.31
C GLU A 47 -12.76 -6.75 0.83
N GLN A 48 -12.94 -6.16 2.01
CA GLN A 48 -14.27 -5.81 2.55
C GLN A 48 -15.00 -4.78 1.69
N HIS A 49 -14.27 -3.95 0.95
CA HIS A 49 -14.83 -2.97 0.01
C HIS A 49 -14.94 -3.50 -1.43
N GLY A 50 -14.63 -4.77 -1.66
CA GLY A 50 -14.86 -5.47 -2.94
C GLY A 50 -13.65 -5.59 -3.85
N ALA A 51 -12.46 -5.12 -3.45
CA ALA A 51 -11.26 -5.28 -4.25
C ALA A 51 -10.72 -6.72 -4.19
N GLU A 52 -10.11 -7.16 -5.29
CA GLU A 52 -9.24 -8.33 -5.32
C GLU A 52 -7.82 -7.92 -4.96
N VAL A 53 -7.25 -8.52 -3.91
CA VAL A 53 -5.90 -8.19 -3.43
C VAL A 53 -4.97 -9.37 -3.68
N ILE A 54 -3.87 -9.16 -4.41
CA ILE A 54 -2.95 -10.20 -4.86
C ILE A 54 -1.57 -9.95 -4.28
N LEU A 55 -1.04 -10.93 -3.54
CA LEU A 55 0.32 -10.91 -3.01
C LEU A 55 1.32 -11.25 -4.12
N ILE A 56 2.13 -10.25 -4.45
CA ILE A 56 3.24 -10.35 -5.40
C ILE A 56 4.56 -10.36 -4.64
N SER A 57 5.50 -11.19 -5.05
CA SER A 57 6.82 -11.29 -4.42
C SER A 57 7.90 -11.64 -5.44
N PRO A 58 9.18 -11.32 -5.17
CA PRO A 58 10.29 -11.92 -5.91
C PRO A 58 10.46 -13.42 -5.63
N LYS A 59 9.83 -13.96 -4.59
CA LYS A 59 9.78 -15.39 -4.29
C LYS A 59 8.89 -16.12 -5.29
N ALA A 60 9.08 -17.43 -5.43
CA ALA A 60 8.26 -18.25 -6.33
C ALA A 60 6.81 -18.38 -5.86
N VAL A 61 5.89 -18.54 -6.79
CA VAL A 61 4.48 -18.80 -6.48
C VAL A 61 4.35 -20.03 -5.59
N GLY A 62 3.59 -19.90 -4.50
CA GLY A 62 3.38 -20.95 -3.52
C GLY A 62 4.39 -20.96 -2.37
N GLU A 63 5.52 -20.26 -2.47
CA GLU A 63 6.41 -20.04 -1.34
C GLU A 63 5.75 -19.15 -0.28
N GLN A 64 6.31 -19.16 0.92
CA GLN A 64 5.80 -18.39 2.04
C GLN A 64 6.63 -17.13 2.27
N VAL A 65 5.96 -16.02 2.49
CA VAL A 65 6.55 -14.78 3.01
C VAL A 65 6.37 -14.75 4.51
N GLN A 66 7.46 -14.54 5.26
CA GLN A 66 7.44 -14.43 6.71
C GLN A 66 7.01 -13.03 7.14
N GLY A 67 5.89 -12.94 7.82
CA GLY A 67 5.46 -11.73 8.53
C GLY A 67 6.16 -11.58 9.88
N MET A 68 6.26 -10.33 10.34
CA MET A 68 6.84 -9.97 11.63
C MET A 68 5.82 -9.15 12.43
N ASN A 69 5.88 -9.31 13.75
CA ASN A 69 5.23 -8.43 14.72
C ASN A 69 6.35 -7.72 15.48
N HIS A 70 6.85 -6.62 14.93
CA HIS A 70 8.11 -5.99 15.32
C HIS A 70 9.29 -6.97 15.22
N ASP A 71 9.86 -7.38 16.35
CA ASP A 71 11.01 -8.31 16.40
C ASP A 71 10.58 -9.79 16.44
N ASP A 72 9.30 -10.06 16.70
CA ASP A 72 8.77 -11.41 16.79
C ASP A 72 8.29 -11.95 15.43
N MET A 73 8.49 -13.24 15.21
CA MET A 73 7.95 -13.91 14.03
C MET A 73 6.42 -13.96 14.10
N GLY A 74 5.78 -13.49 13.05
CA GLY A 74 4.34 -13.57 12.86
C GLY A 74 3.92 -14.74 11.98
N ASP A 75 2.77 -14.59 11.33
CA ASP A 75 2.23 -15.57 10.38
C ASP A 75 3.05 -15.62 9.10
N THR A 76 2.81 -16.62 8.29
CA THR A 76 3.35 -16.72 6.93
C THR A 76 2.23 -16.53 5.90
N PHE A 77 2.59 -15.95 4.75
CA PHE A 77 1.66 -15.62 3.68
C PHE A 77 2.12 -16.24 2.37
N ARG A 78 1.21 -16.93 1.70
CA ARG A 78 1.52 -17.61 0.45
C ARG A 78 1.64 -16.61 -0.70
N VAL A 79 2.73 -16.70 -1.47
CA VAL A 79 2.92 -15.92 -2.69
C VAL A 79 1.93 -16.37 -3.75
N GLU A 80 1.14 -15.42 -4.27
CA GLU A 80 0.10 -15.67 -5.27
C GLU A 80 0.62 -15.42 -6.69
N MET A 81 1.58 -14.51 -6.86
CA MET A 81 2.19 -14.18 -8.15
C MET A 81 3.67 -13.83 -7.98
N ASN A 82 4.51 -14.30 -8.91
CA ASN A 82 5.90 -13.82 -8.96
C ASN A 82 5.95 -12.44 -9.63
N VAL A 83 6.81 -11.55 -9.12
CA VAL A 83 6.90 -10.18 -9.65
C VAL A 83 7.28 -10.10 -11.13
N ASN A 84 8.02 -11.09 -11.64
CA ASN A 84 8.36 -11.17 -13.08
C ASN A 84 7.14 -11.45 -13.97
N ASP A 85 6.10 -12.05 -13.44
CA ASP A 85 4.86 -12.36 -14.17
C ASP A 85 3.81 -11.25 -14.01
N ALA A 86 4.03 -10.33 -13.05
CA ALA A 86 3.13 -9.22 -12.77
C ALA A 86 3.28 -8.10 -13.81
N ARG A 87 2.16 -7.59 -14.28
CA ARG A 87 2.13 -6.44 -15.19
C ARG A 87 1.39 -5.29 -14.50
N PRO A 88 1.96 -4.07 -14.45
CA PRO A 88 1.28 -2.91 -13.86
C PRO A 88 -0.13 -2.71 -14.42
N GLY A 89 -0.34 -2.92 -15.73
CA GLY A 89 -1.64 -2.80 -16.40
C GLY A 89 -2.76 -3.69 -15.87
N ASP A 90 -2.41 -4.77 -15.15
CA ASP A 90 -3.38 -5.72 -14.60
C ASP A 90 -3.95 -5.28 -13.24
N PHE A 91 -3.47 -4.16 -12.69
CA PHE A 91 -3.84 -3.68 -11.35
C PHE A 91 -4.26 -2.21 -11.37
N ASP A 92 -5.13 -1.84 -10.45
CA ASP A 92 -5.61 -0.47 -10.24
C ASP A 92 -4.80 0.30 -9.19
N ALA A 93 -4.13 -0.38 -8.28
CA ALA A 93 -3.28 0.21 -7.25
C ALA A 93 -2.16 -0.74 -6.83
N LEU A 94 -1.10 -0.15 -6.24
CA LEU A 94 0.02 -0.87 -5.63
C LEU A 94 0.12 -0.51 -4.15
N LEU A 95 0.10 -1.53 -3.29
CA LEU A 95 0.33 -1.42 -1.86
C LEU A 95 1.73 -1.94 -1.52
N LEU A 96 2.48 -1.15 -0.79
CA LEU A 96 3.82 -1.46 -0.31
C LEU A 96 3.82 -1.43 1.24
N PRO A 97 3.58 -2.57 1.91
CA PRO A 97 3.71 -2.67 3.36
C PRO A 97 5.19 -2.56 3.77
N GLY A 98 5.41 -2.17 5.02
CA GLY A 98 6.75 -1.91 5.55
C GLY A 98 7.35 -3.10 6.28
N GLY A 99 7.76 -2.86 7.50
CA GLY A 99 8.75 -3.65 8.21
C GLY A 99 10.15 -3.19 7.83
N GLU A 100 11.13 -3.52 8.62
CA GLU A 100 12.51 -3.10 8.34
C GLU A 100 13.17 -3.96 7.26
N LYS A 101 13.03 -5.28 7.36
CA LYS A 101 13.72 -6.23 6.46
C LYS A 101 13.09 -6.31 5.08
N ASN A 102 11.76 -6.29 5.01
CA ASN A 102 11.05 -6.41 3.73
C ASN A 102 11.48 -5.37 2.69
N PRO A 103 11.46 -4.05 2.97
CA PRO A 103 11.94 -3.07 2.00
C PRO A 103 13.42 -3.22 1.66
N LEU A 104 14.27 -3.57 2.65
CA LEU A 104 15.70 -3.78 2.42
C LEU A 104 15.97 -4.95 1.46
N GLU A 105 15.18 -6.02 1.53
CA GLU A 105 15.30 -7.13 0.59
C GLU A 105 14.71 -6.79 -0.79
N LEU A 106 13.57 -6.08 -0.84
CA LEU A 106 12.99 -5.62 -2.10
C LEU A 106 13.94 -4.69 -2.88
N ARG A 107 14.70 -3.84 -2.20
CA ARG A 107 15.70 -2.95 -2.81
C ARG A 107 16.82 -3.71 -3.56
N LYS A 108 17.09 -4.95 -3.18
CA LYS A 108 18.07 -5.82 -3.83
C LYS A 108 17.51 -6.56 -5.05
N SER A 109 16.20 -6.54 -5.23
CA SER A 109 15.48 -7.19 -6.33
C SER A 109 15.25 -6.18 -7.46
N ALA A 110 16.05 -6.28 -8.51
CA ALA A 110 15.96 -5.40 -9.67
C ALA A 110 14.57 -5.45 -10.33
N GLU A 111 13.95 -6.63 -10.37
CA GLU A 111 12.61 -6.87 -10.89
C GLU A 111 11.54 -6.19 -10.03
N SER A 112 11.68 -6.21 -8.70
CA SER A 112 10.74 -5.51 -7.80
C SER A 112 10.82 -3.99 -8.00
N ILE A 113 12.02 -3.43 -8.08
CA ILE A 113 12.21 -2.00 -8.32
C ILE A 113 11.72 -1.60 -9.72
N ALA A 114 11.97 -2.42 -10.74
CA ALA A 114 11.43 -2.18 -12.07
C ALA A 114 9.90 -2.17 -12.09
N PHE A 115 9.26 -3.15 -11.43
CA PHE A 115 7.80 -3.20 -11.32
C PHE A 115 7.21 -1.94 -10.67
N ILE A 116 7.82 -1.46 -9.57
CA ILE A 116 7.37 -0.23 -8.88
C ILE A 116 7.49 0.99 -9.81
N ARG A 117 8.63 1.12 -10.52
CA ARG A 117 8.87 2.21 -11.48
C ARG A 117 7.87 2.19 -12.63
N ASP A 118 7.64 1.02 -13.21
CA ASP A 118 6.72 0.84 -14.32
C ASP A 118 5.27 1.09 -13.88
N PHE A 119 4.92 0.68 -12.64
CA PHE A 119 3.62 0.97 -12.05
C PHE A 119 3.39 2.48 -11.88
N TYR A 120 4.39 3.19 -11.38
CA TYR A 120 4.32 4.65 -11.22
C TYR A 120 4.13 5.35 -12.57
N ALA A 121 4.77 4.86 -13.63
CA ALA A 121 4.65 5.40 -14.98
C ALA A 121 3.23 5.28 -15.58
N GLU A 122 2.39 4.40 -15.03
CA GLU A 122 0.98 4.26 -15.45
C GLU A 122 0.03 5.24 -14.73
N ASP A 123 0.56 6.18 -13.92
CA ASP A 123 -0.22 7.19 -13.19
C ASP A 123 -1.32 6.59 -12.30
N LYS A 124 -1.03 5.48 -11.65
CA LYS A 124 -1.91 4.77 -10.73
C LYS A 124 -1.50 4.97 -9.27
N PRO A 125 -2.45 4.83 -8.31
CA PRO A 125 -2.14 4.96 -6.89
C PRO A 125 -1.06 3.97 -6.42
N ILE A 126 -0.05 4.50 -5.74
CA ILE A 126 0.95 3.74 -4.97
C ILE A 126 0.84 4.17 -3.51
N ALA A 127 0.60 3.22 -2.62
CA ALA A 127 0.50 3.44 -1.19
C ALA A 127 1.65 2.71 -0.47
N ALA A 128 2.51 3.46 0.22
CA ALA A 128 3.67 2.94 0.94
C ALA A 128 3.65 3.38 2.41
N ILE A 129 3.89 2.45 3.33
CA ILE A 129 3.84 2.73 4.77
C ILE A 129 5.14 2.33 5.47
N CYS A 130 5.48 3.02 6.56
CA CYS A 130 6.58 2.72 7.48
C CYS A 130 7.94 2.84 6.79
N HIS A 131 8.70 1.75 6.66
CA HIS A 131 9.98 1.72 5.94
C HIS A 131 9.83 1.48 4.42
N ALA A 132 8.63 1.15 3.94
CA ALA A 132 8.42 0.89 2.52
C ALA A 132 8.82 2.06 1.60
N PRO A 133 8.71 3.35 1.97
CA PRO A 133 9.20 4.45 1.14
C PRO A 133 10.68 4.35 0.72
N TRP A 134 11.51 3.54 1.38
CA TRP A 134 12.88 3.28 0.90
C TRP A 134 12.93 2.77 -0.54
N VAL A 135 11.98 1.91 -0.94
CA VAL A 135 11.97 1.37 -2.32
C VAL A 135 11.63 2.43 -3.36
N LEU A 136 10.98 3.53 -2.96
CA LEU A 136 10.67 4.66 -3.83
C LEU A 136 11.94 5.42 -4.23
N ILE A 137 12.97 5.43 -3.38
CA ILE A 137 14.29 6.00 -3.69
C ILE A 137 14.91 5.23 -4.87
N ASP A 138 14.99 3.91 -4.74
CA ASP A 138 15.61 3.05 -5.76
C ASP A 138 14.82 3.01 -7.07
N ALA A 139 13.50 3.19 -6.99
CA ALA A 139 12.64 3.33 -8.15
C ALA A 139 12.74 4.72 -8.83
N GLY A 140 13.43 5.69 -8.21
CA GLY A 140 13.57 7.05 -8.74
C GLY A 140 12.30 7.89 -8.62
N ILE A 141 11.44 7.57 -7.64
CA ILE A 141 10.14 8.25 -7.45
C ILE A 141 10.21 9.34 -6.37
N ALA A 142 11.14 9.22 -5.41
CA ALA A 142 11.16 10.07 -4.22
C ALA A 142 11.55 11.53 -4.51
N GLU A 143 12.34 11.80 -5.54
CA GLU A 143 12.85 13.13 -5.85
C GLU A 143 11.71 14.11 -6.14
N SER A 144 11.72 15.26 -5.44
CA SER A 144 10.72 16.34 -5.56
C SER A 144 9.29 15.94 -5.16
N LYS A 145 9.12 14.83 -4.45
CA LYS A 145 7.82 14.40 -3.93
C LYS A 145 7.66 14.78 -2.46
N SER A 146 6.45 15.24 -2.11
CA SER A 146 6.04 15.36 -0.71
C SER A 146 5.66 13.98 -0.19
N LEU A 147 6.26 13.55 0.90
CA LEU A 147 6.00 12.24 1.48
C LEU A 147 6.28 12.17 2.98
N THR A 148 5.85 11.10 3.58
CA THR A 148 6.22 10.70 4.95
C THR A 148 6.72 9.25 4.97
N SER A 149 7.24 8.84 6.10
CA SER A 149 7.74 7.47 6.33
C SER A 149 7.91 7.21 7.81
N TRP A 150 8.35 6.03 8.17
CA TRP A 150 8.92 5.80 9.49
C TRP A 150 10.03 6.84 9.76
N PRO A 151 10.03 7.51 10.92
CA PRO A 151 10.93 8.65 11.17
C PRO A 151 12.42 8.36 11.02
N ASP A 152 12.86 7.13 11.29
CA ASP A 152 14.28 6.78 11.24
C ASP A 152 14.88 6.87 9.82
N ILE A 153 14.05 6.82 8.78
CA ILE A 153 14.50 6.92 7.39
C ILE A 153 14.28 8.31 6.78
N GLN A 154 13.87 9.30 7.59
CA GLN A 154 13.61 10.65 7.09
C GLN A 154 14.80 11.29 6.39
N ASP A 155 16.01 11.04 6.90
CA ASP A 155 17.24 11.60 6.31
C ASP A 155 17.54 10.97 4.95
N ASP A 156 17.30 9.67 4.80
CA ASP A 156 17.43 9.00 3.50
C ASP A 156 16.44 9.57 2.48
N MET A 157 15.19 9.82 2.89
CA MET A 157 14.17 10.43 2.04
C MET A 157 14.58 11.84 1.61
N LYS A 158 15.02 12.69 2.55
CA LYS A 158 15.49 14.06 2.28
C LYS A 158 16.73 14.07 1.39
N ASN A 159 17.68 13.17 1.63
CA ASN A 159 18.88 13.03 0.80
C ASN A 159 18.55 12.58 -0.62
N ALA A 160 17.46 11.84 -0.81
CA ALA A 160 16.94 11.48 -2.12
C ALA A 160 16.14 12.60 -2.80
N GLY A 161 16.04 13.78 -2.18
CA GLY A 161 15.37 14.96 -2.74
C GLY A 161 13.88 15.05 -2.44
N ALA A 162 13.37 14.25 -1.49
CA ALA A 162 11.97 14.32 -1.08
C ALA A 162 11.71 15.47 -0.08
N GLU A 163 10.51 16.02 -0.11
CA GLU A 163 9.96 16.91 0.92
C GLU A 163 9.29 16.07 2.01
N TRP A 164 10.07 15.66 3.00
CA TRP A 164 9.59 14.81 4.09
C TRP A 164 8.89 15.63 5.18
N SER A 165 7.73 15.14 5.64
CA SER A 165 7.00 15.72 6.77
C SER A 165 6.47 14.63 7.70
N ASP A 166 6.46 14.92 9.02
CA ASP A 166 5.91 14.01 10.03
C ASP A 166 4.38 14.16 10.11
N GLN A 167 3.68 13.45 9.25
CA GLN A 167 2.22 13.46 9.16
C GLN A 167 1.68 12.02 9.09
N GLU A 168 0.47 11.83 9.59
CA GLU A 168 -0.23 10.54 9.56
C GLU A 168 -0.36 9.98 8.13
N VAL A 169 -0.70 10.84 7.18
CA VAL A 169 -0.75 10.52 5.76
C VAL A 169 -0.33 11.74 4.94
N VAL A 170 0.49 11.51 3.93
CA VAL A 170 0.86 12.51 2.91
C VAL A 170 0.44 11.97 1.55
N ILE A 171 -0.23 12.81 0.78
CA ILE A 171 -0.69 12.50 -0.57
C ILE A 171 -0.03 13.50 -1.51
N ASP A 172 0.75 13.01 -2.47
CA ASP A 172 1.32 13.78 -3.56
C ASP A 172 0.90 13.11 -4.88
N GLU A 173 -0.09 13.69 -5.55
CA GLU A 173 -0.72 13.14 -6.74
C GLU A 173 -1.27 11.71 -6.48
N LYS A 174 -0.62 10.69 -7.02
CA LYS A 174 -0.97 9.27 -6.87
C LYS A 174 -0.13 8.55 -5.80
N LEU A 175 0.84 9.24 -5.21
CA LEU A 175 1.68 8.68 -4.15
C LEU A 175 1.06 8.96 -2.79
N ILE A 176 0.80 7.89 -2.03
CA ILE A 176 0.23 7.93 -0.69
C ILE A 176 1.24 7.32 0.27
N THR A 177 1.62 8.06 1.30
CA THR A 177 2.58 7.56 2.28
C THR A 177 2.09 7.76 3.71
N SER A 178 2.45 6.85 4.61
CA SER A 178 2.17 6.89 6.05
C SER A 178 3.36 6.37 6.85
N ARG A 179 3.34 6.55 8.19
CA ARG A 179 4.52 6.36 9.04
C ARG A 179 4.59 4.99 9.72
N LYS A 180 3.45 4.50 10.22
CA LYS A 180 3.41 3.41 11.20
C LYS A 180 2.03 2.76 11.27
N PRO A 181 1.90 1.60 11.96
CA PRO A 181 0.61 0.90 12.09
C PRO A 181 -0.56 1.75 12.61
N ASP A 182 -0.31 2.71 13.51
CA ASP A 182 -1.37 3.59 14.02
C ASP A 182 -2.02 4.44 12.91
N ASP A 183 -1.30 4.68 11.82
CA ASP A 183 -1.75 5.48 10.69
C ASP A 183 -2.59 4.67 9.67
N ILE A 184 -2.70 3.35 9.81
CA ILE A 184 -3.36 2.46 8.84
C ILE A 184 -4.80 2.88 8.50
N PRO A 185 -5.65 3.31 9.43
CA PRO A 185 -7.00 3.75 9.08
C PRO A 185 -7.01 4.90 8.08
N ALA A 186 -6.23 5.97 8.32
CA ALA A 186 -6.13 7.10 7.41
C ALA A 186 -5.45 6.73 6.07
N PHE A 187 -4.45 5.86 6.13
CA PHE A 187 -3.77 5.30 4.96
C PHE A 187 -4.72 4.50 4.05
N ASN A 188 -5.54 3.63 4.63
CA ASN A 188 -6.53 2.84 3.91
C ASN A 188 -7.58 3.73 3.24
N ASP A 189 -8.10 4.71 3.97
CA ASP A 189 -9.08 5.67 3.45
C ASP A 189 -8.53 6.47 2.28
N ALA A 190 -7.27 6.91 2.38
CA ALA A 190 -6.60 7.65 1.31
C ALA A 190 -6.44 6.80 0.05
N LEU A 191 -6.00 5.54 0.21
CA LEU A 191 -5.86 4.60 -0.91
C LEU A 191 -7.21 4.30 -1.57
N MET A 192 -8.24 4.00 -0.78
CA MET A 192 -9.59 3.76 -1.32
C MET A 192 -10.09 4.96 -2.11
N LYS A 193 -9.98 6.18 -1.57
CA LYS A 193 -10.39 7.41 -2.25
C LYS A 193 -9.64 7.60 -3.57
N ALA A 194 -8.33 7.35 -3.58
CA ALA A 194 -7.53 7.45 -4.80
C ALA A 194 -7.95 6.46 -5.89
N MET A 195 -8.38 5.24 -5.49
CA MET A 195 -8.87 4.21 -6.41
C MET A 195 -10.29 4.48 -6.94
N MET A 196 -11.09 5.25 -6.20
CA MET A 196 -12.45 5.63 -6.60
C MET A 196 -12.49 6.78 -7.62
N ILE A 197 -11.41 7.56 -7.74
CA ILE A 197 -11.31 8.63 -8.73
C ILE A 197 -11.05 8.00 -10.09
N SER A 198 -12.11 7.97 -10.94
CA SER A 198 -11.98 7.51 -12.33
C SER A 198 -11.13 8.50 -13.14
N PRO A 199 -10.30 8.04 -14.08
CA PRO A 199 -9.54 8.92 -14.98
C PRO A 199 -10.40 9.93 -15.74
N ASP A 200 -11.66 9.59 -16.02
CA ASP A 200 -12.61 10.45 -16.73
C ASP A 200 -13.06 11.70 -15.96
N MET A 201 -12.84 11.75 -14.65
CA MET A 201 -13.17 12.93 -13.81
C MET A 201 -12.02 13.94 -13.68
N ALA A 202 -10.81 13.56 -14.03
CA ALA A 202 -9.63 14.43 -13.94
C ALA A 202 -9.58 15.48 -15.06
N ASP A 203 -10.34 15.31 -16.16
CA ASP A 203 -10.33 16.20 -17.32
C ASP A 203 -11.50 17.23 -17.33
N MET A 204 -12.31 17.26 -16.28
CA MET A 204 -13.33 18.31 -16.09
C MET A 204 -12.69 19.51 -15.35
N GLY A 205 -11.87 20.27 -16.06
CA GLY A 205 -11.43 21.58 -15.63
C GLY A 205 -12.60 22.52 -15.35
N PRO A 206 -12.42 23.56 -14.52
CA PRO A 206 -13.54 24.44 -14.14
C PRO A 206 -14.13 25.09 -15.39
N SER A 207 -15.41 24.87 -15.61
CA SER A 207 -16.18 25.55 -16.64
C SER A 207 -16.13 27.05 -16.38
N SER A 208 -15.58 27.78 -17.33
CA SER A 208 -15.54 29.25 -17.38
C SER A 208 -16.93 29.85 -17.38
#